data_eb65cc345093f186b0eb6e61b7c3e1c8
#
_entry.id   eb65cc345093f186b0eb6e61b7c3e1c8
#
_cell.length_a   1.000
_cell.length_b   1.000
_cell.length_c   1.000
_cell.angle_alpha   90.00
_cell.angle_beta   90.00
_cell.angle_gamma   90.00
#
_symmetry.space_group_name_H-M   'P 1'
#
loop_
_entity.id
_entity.type
_entity.pdbx_description
1 polymer ?
#
loop_
_entity_poly.entity_id
_entity_poly.type
_entity_poly.pdbx_seq_one_letter_code
_entity_poly.pdbx_strand_id
1 'polypeptide(L)'
;MRILIVDENADFRRVLSEYLREGLAAATLAAQKAGKPRPPALAVKEWDPGRQGVPQEGVGSFKWNFDVLLMDSHIEPADPVPWLTAARAGAERFAPVVMLTSGQDAADMIVAMMKLGVIDSISRLELTSKRLYQALDSAVTERRRKELIETNLKTDTYQSLDHTRTEAWEPQERVPGDGDSPRIRGYRLGALIGEGGTARVYLARRETDDLQVVLKVLHPELSRDGRIVERFMQEFSLIQRIRSAYVTRIFDLNYDSGSAYLAMEYFGAGDLRERLNEGLTPVQGLKIFAQIARALGAIHDAGVIHRDLKPHNIMFRDQNHLAIVDFGGAKLVDDTGGLTKVGHVVGTPNFMSPEQVMGYPLDARSDLYALGVILHQLLTGRTLYQAVNTAELMELHVSGPIPRLPDELSGFQKLLNKLVAKDPADRFQSARELYAYIAY
;
A
#
# COMPACT_ATOMS: atom_id res chain seq x y z
N MET A 1 8.84 -24.20 -3.63
CA MET A 1 9.32 -22.93 -4.19
C MET A 1 10.50 -23.22 -5.12
N ARG A 2 10.40 -22.80 -6.38
CA ARG A 2 11.44 -23.00 -7.42
C ARG A 2 12.14 -21.66 -7.65
N ILE A 3 13.46 -21.62 -7.45
CA ILE A 3 14.27 -20.41 -7.50
C ILE A 3 15.28 -20.54 -8.63
N LEU A 4 15.41 -19.50 -9.45
CA LEU A 4 16.55 -19.33 -10.37
C LEU A 4 17.50 -18.30 -9.77
N ILE A 5 18.74 -18.68 -9.53
CA ILE A 5 19.81 -17.78 -9.11
C ILE A 5 20.62 -17.38 -10.35
N VAL A 6 20.71 -16.08 -10.60
CA VAL A 6 21.49 -15.49 -11.69
C VAL A 6 22.60 -14.64 -11.11
N ASP A 7 23.82 -15.13 -11.23
CA ASP A 7 25.04 -14.49 -10.75
C ASP A 7 26.21 -15.07 -11.51
N GLU A 8 27.26 -14.31 -11.82
CA GLU A 8 28.45 -14.79 -12.52
C GLU A 8 29.41 -15.56 -11.60
N ASN A 9 29.40 -15.25 -10.31
CA ASN A 9 30.30 -15.84 -9.33
C ASN A 9 29.76 -17.19 -8.82
N ALA A 10 30.42 -18.27 -9.22
CA ALA A 10 30.02 -19.64 -8.85
C ALA A 10 30.09 -19.90 -7.34
N ASP A 11 31.06 -19.32 -6.64
CA ASP A 11 31.20 -19.51 -5.19
C ASP A 11 30.09 -18.74 -4.46
N PHE A 12 29.74 -17.55 -4.94
CA PHE A 12 28.65 -16.78 -4.35
C PHE A 12 27.29 -17.47 -4.61
N ARG A 13 27.03 -18.03 -5.79
CA ARG A 13 25.84 -18.86 -6.05
C ARG A 13 25.73 -20.01 -5.05
N ARG A 14 26.86 -20.65 -4.71
CA ARG A 14 26.89 -21.72 -3.71
C ARG A 14 26.50 -21.20 -2.31
N VAL A 15 27.06 -20.06 -1.90
CA VAL A 15 26.72 -19.40 -0.63
C VAL A 15 25.23 -19.06 -0.58
N LEU A 16 24.65 -18.51 -1.65
CA LEU A 16 23.23 -18.21 -1.74
C LEU A 16 22.37 -19.48 -1.60
N SER A 17 22.79 -20.57 -2.24
CA SER A 17 22.10 -21.86 -2.15
C SER A 17 22.15 -22.44 -0.73
N GLU A 18 23.23 -22.25 0.02
CA GLU A 18 23.34 -22.63 1.43
C GLU A 18 22.44 -21.76 2.31
N TYR A 19 22.48 -20.43 2.16
CA TYR A 19 21.62 -19.51 2.89
C TYR A 19 20.13 -19.82 2.71
N LEU A 20 19.73 -20.21 1.50
CA LEU A 20 18.35 -20.61 1.21
C LEU A 20 17.95 -21.89 1.96
N ARG A 21 18.85 -22.87 2.05
CA ARG A 21 18.58 -24.11 2.81
C ARG A 21 18.49 -23.84 4.31
N GLU A 22 19.37 -23.01 4.86
CA GLU A 22 19.33 -22.58 6.25
C GLU A 22 18.05 -21.80 6.57
N GLY A 23 17.68 -20.84 5.71
CA GLY A 23 16.45 -20.06 5.85
C GLY A 23 15.19 -20.94 5.84
N LEU A 24 15.14 -21.93 4.94
CA LEU A 24 14.05 -22.91 4.92
C LEU A 24 14.02 -23.78 6.19
N ALA A 25 15.18 -24.21 6.68
CA ALA A 25 15.27 -25.00 7.92
C ALA A 25 14.75 -24.20 9.12
N ALA A 26 15.16 -22.93 9.23
CA ALA A 26 14.69 -22.03 10.27
C ALA A 26 13.16 -21.76 10.15
N ALA A 27 12.65 -21.52 8.97
CA ALA A 27 11.23 -21.32 8.72
C ALA A 27 10.40 -22.58 9.03
N THR A 28 10.92 -23.77 8.71
CA THR A 28 10.29 -25.06 9.04
C THR A 28 10.19 -25.26 10.55
N LEU A 29 11.25 -24.95 11.28
CA LEU A 29 11.24 -25.07 12.75
C LEU A 29 10.28 -24.05 13.38
N ALA A 30 10.22 -22.84 12.87
CA ALA A 30 9.29 -21.81 13.31
C ALA A 30 7.83 -22.22 13.05
N ALA A 31 7.52 -22.74 11.87
CA ALA A 31 6.18 -23.24 11.53
C ALA A 31 5.76 -24.40 12.44
N GLN A 32 6.67 -25.34 12.73
CA GLN A 32 6.39 -26.46 13.64
C GLN A 32 6.09 -25.97 15.05
N LYS A 33 6.85 -25.00 15.58
CA LYS A 33 6.62 -24.41 16.92
C LYS A 33 5.29 -23.64 16.98
N ALA A 34 4.85 -23.08 15.86
CA ALA A 34 3.62 -22.30 15.76
C ALA A 34 2.38 -23.12 15.35
N GLY A 35 2.52 -24.44 15.17
CA GLY A 35 1.43 -25.30 14.69
C GLY A 35 0.98 -24.98 13.27
N LYS A 36 1.81 -24.32 12.47
CA LYS A 36 1.51 -23.90 11.09
C LYS A 36 1.96 -24.98 10.07
N PRO A 37 1.38 -24.98 8.86
CA PRO A 37 1.82 -25.88 7.79
C PRO A 37 3.31 -25.71 7.47
N ARG A 38 3.94 -26.83 7.09
CA ARG A 38 5.35 -26.83 6.71
C ARG A 38 5.55 -25.99 5.44
N PRO A 39 6.61 -25.16 5.36
CA PRO A 39 6.95 -24.43 4.13
C PRO A 39 7.18 -25.38 2.94
N PRO A 40 6.92 -24.94 1.71
CA PRO A 40 7.15 -25.78 0.52
C PRO A 40 8.64 -26.11 0.35
N ALA A 41 8.93 -27.27 -0.20
CA ALA A 41 10.30 -27.66 -0.54
C ALA A 41 10.96 -26.67 -1.50
N LEU A 42 12.28 -26.50 -1.38
CA LEU A 42 13.09 -25.67 -2.26
C LEU A 42 13.65 -26.48 -3.44
N ALA A 43 13.55 -25.91 -4.64
CA ALA A 43 14.27 -26.37 -5.83
C ALA A 43 15.04 -25.14 -6.37
N VAL A 44 16.36 -25.21 -6.33
CA VAL A 44 17.23 -24.13 -6.77
C VAL A 44 17.90 -24.54 -8.08
N LYS A 45 17.89 -23.64 -9.07
CA LYS A 45 18.68 -23.73 -10.30
C LYS A 45 19.60 -22.53 -10.39
N GLU A 46 20.83 -22.77 -10.79
CA GLU A 46 21.86 -21.75 -10.95
C GLU A 46 22.04 -21.42 -12.43
N TRP A 47 22.28 -20.15 -12.73
CA TRP A 47 22.54 -19.65 -14.08
C TRP A 47 23.69 -18.68 -14.06
N ASP A 48 24.68 -18.96 -14.94
CA ASP A 48 25.84 -18.11 -15.16
C ASP A 48 25.61 -17.25 -16.42
N PRO A 49 25.34 -15.94 -16.27
CA PRO A 49 25.04 -15.09 -17.40
C PRO A 49 26.22 -14.90 -18.35
N GLY A 50 27.47 -14.96 -17.86
CA GLY A 50 28.68 -14.85 -18.67
C GLY A 50 28.93 -16.06 -19.57
N ARG A 51 28.52 -17.26 -19.11
CA ARG A 51 28.70 -18.51 -19.89
C ARG A 51 27.49 -18.90 -20.72
N GLN A 52 26.30 -18.62 -20.21
CA GLN A 52 25.04 -19.15 -20.75
C GLN A 52 24.19 -18.07 -21.42
N GLY A 53 24.58 -16.79 -21.31
CA GLY A 53 23.83 -15.66 -21.85
C GLY A 53 22.44 -15.45 -21.20
N VAL A 54 21.52 -14.89 -21.98
CA VAL A 54 20.13 -14.72 -21.56
C VAL A 54 19.34 -16.01 -21.81
N PRO A 55 18.61 -16.56 -20.83
CA PRO A 55 17.76 -17.71 -21.04
C PRO A 55 16.65 -17.39 -22.05
N GLN A 56 16.49 -18.22 -23.07
CA GLN A 56 15.42 -18.11 -24.07
C GLN A 56 14.50 -19.32 -23.96
N GLU A 57 13.18 -19.08 -23.94
CA GLU A 57 12.21 -20.16 -23.90
C GLU A 57 12.22 -20.95 -25.20
N GLY A 58 12.31 -22.29 -25.09
CA GLY A 58 12.38 -23.19 -26.24
C GLY A 58 13.80 -23.47 -26.76
N VAL A 59 14.81 -22.72 -26.33
CA VAL A 59 16.21 -22.98 -26.67
C VAL A 59 16.84 -23.86 -25.60
N GLY A 60 17.35 -25.06 -25.99
CA GLY A 60 17.99 -25.99 -25.07
C GLY A 60 17.09 -26.54 -23.96
N SER A 61 15.81 -26.70 -24.20
CA SER A 61 14.82 -27.19 -23.23
C SER A 61 14.64 -26.28 -22.00
N PHE A 62 15.00 -25.00 -22.09
CA PHE A 62 14.76 -24.06 -21.03
C PHE A 62 13.28 -23.67 -20.98
N LYS A 63 12.66 -23.86 -19.83
CA LYS A 63 11.28 -23.40 -19.54
C LYS A 63 11.32 -22.45 -18.35
N TRP A 64 10.69 -21.30 -18.48
CA TRP A 64 10.51 -20.32 -17.39
C TRP A 64 9.55 -20.87 -16.31
N ASN A 65 9.92 -21.97 -15.68
CA ASN A 65 9.12 -22.63 -14.67
C ASN A 65 9.65 -22.36 -13.26
N PHE A 66 9.88 -21.10 -12.95
CA PHE A 66 10.35 -20.63 -11.65
C PHE A 66 9.29 -19.81 -10.93
N ASP A 67 9.30 -19.88 -9.61
CA ASP A 67 8.40 -19.12 -8.76
C ASP A 67 8.99 -17.73 -8.46
N VAL A 68 10.33 -17.61 -8.45
CA VAL A 68 11.07 -16.36 -8.23
C VAL A 68 12.45 -16.41 -8.85
N LEU A 69 12.95 -15.26 -9.30
CA LEU A 69 14.31 -15.03 -9.79
C LEU A 69 15.09 -14.26 -8.72
N LEU A 70 16.25 -14.79 -8.33
CA LEU A 70 17.23 -14.09 -7.51
C LEU A 70 18.39 -13.68 -8.42
N MET A 71 18.66 -12.38 -8.52
CA MET A 71 19.61 -11.84 -9.45
C MET A 71 20.53 -10.83 -8.79
N ASP A 72 21.81 -10.87 -9.14
CA ASP A 72 22.76 -9.83 -8.74
C ASP A 72 22.60 -8.56 -9.59
N SER A 73 22.85 -7.40 -8.97
CA SER A 73 22.84 -6.11 -9.66
C SER A 73 24.06 -5.91 -10.58
N HIS A 74 25.14 -6.66 -10.35
CA HIS A 74 26.35 -6.64 -11.15
C HIS A 74 26.56 -8.03 -11.76
N ILE A 75 26.30 -8.17 -13.05
CA ILE A 75 26.52 -9.38 -13.81
C ILE A 75 27.44 -9.04 -15.01
N GLU A 76 28.71 -9.40 -14.93
CA GLU A 76 29.66 -9.21 -16.05
C GLU A 76 29.61 -10.38 -17.05
N PRO A 77 29.81 -10.15 -18.35
CA PRO A 77 29.98 -8.86 -19.02
C PRO A 77 28.64 -8.16 -19.39
N ALA A 78 27.53 -8.59 -18.85
CA ALA A 78 26.21 -8.11 -19.20
C ALA A 78 25.72 -7.06 -18.18
N ASP A 79 25.12 -5.96 -18.70
CA ASP A 79 24.32 -5.07 -17.88
C ASP A 79 23.03 -5.81 -17.46
N PRO A 80 22.63 -5.79 -16.16
CA PRO A 80 21.42 -6.45 -15.68
C PRO A 80 20.15 -5.93 -16.35
N VAL A 81 20.09 -4.67 -16.74
CA VAL A 81 18.89 -4.07 -17.37
C VAL A 81 18.60 -4.67 -18.75
N PRO A 82 19.53 -4.68 -19.74
CA PRO A 82 19.34 -5.37 -21.00
C PRO A 82 19.09 -6.87 -20.83
N TRP A 83 19.77 -7.52 -19.88
CA TRP A 83 19.60 -8.94 -19.62
C TRP A 83 18.16 -9.26 -19.17
N LEU A 84 17.63 -8.53 -18.18
CA LEU A 84 16.25 -8.69 -17.72
C LEU A 84 15.22 -8.34 -18.80
N THR A 85 15.48 -7.30 -19.58
CA THR A 85 14.63 -6.91 -20.70
C THR A 85 14.49 -8.04 -21.71
N ALA A 86 15.61 -8.64 -22.10
CA ALA A 86 15.62 -9.76 -23.06
C ALA A 86 14.99 -11.04 -22.46
N ALA A 87 15.27 -11.33 -21.20
CA ALA A 87 14.69 -12.47 -20.49
C ALA A 87 13.15 -12.35 -20.37
N ARG A 88 12.66 -11.16 -20.10
CA ARG A 88 11.21 -10.88 -19.98
C ARG A 88 10.50 -10.96 -21.33
N ALA A 89 11.11 -10.47 -22.40
CA ALA A 89 10.53 -10.51 -23.75
C ALA A 89 10.35 -11.94 -24.30
N GLY A 90 11.15 -12.90 -23.79
CA GLY A 90 11.09 -14.31 -24.19
C GLY A 90 10.17 -15.18 -23.33
N ALA A 91 9.45 -14.63 -22.36
CA ALA A 91 8.67 -15.41 -21.41
C ALA A 91 7.18 -15.06 -21.45
N GLU A 92 6.29 -16.04 -21.66
CA GLU A 92 4.83 -15.85 -21.50
C GLU A 92 4.45 -15.45 -20.06
N ARG A 93 5.18 -15.96 -19.06
CA ARG A 93 5.01 -15.63 -17.65
C ARG A 93 6.37 -15.44 -17.00
N PHE A 94 6.70 -14.21 -16.69
CA PHE A 94 7.96 -13.89 -16.04
C PHE A 94 7.83 -13.96 -14.50
N ALA A 95 8.79 -14.61 -13.83
CA ALA A 95 8.81 -14.71 -12.38
C ALA A 95 9.19 -13.35 -11.74
N PRO A 96 8.66 -13.06 -10.52
CA PRO A 96 9.11 -11.88 -9.77
C PRO A 96 10.61 -11.96 -9.49
N VAL A 97 11.28 -10.81 -9.47
CA VAL A 97 12.71 -10.71 -9.28
C VAL A 97 13.03 -10.13 -7.91
N VAL A 98 13.92 -10.77 -7.18
CA VAL A 98 14.60 -10.22 -6.01
C VAL A 98 16.05 -9.94 -6.40
N MET A 99 16.51 -8.71 -6.16
CA MET A 99 17.83 -8.28 -6.57
C MET A 99 18.80 -8.21 -5.39
N LEU A 100 20.02 -8.66 -5.59
CA LEU A 100 21.13 -8.44 -4.67
C LEU A 100 21.91 -7.21 -5.11
N THR A 101 22.09 -6.25 -4.20
CA THR A 101 22.76 -4.97 -4.48
C THR A 101 24.07 -4.84 -3.72
N SER A 102 25.03 -4.10 -4.28
CA SER A 102 26.30 -3.80 -3.63
C SER A 102 26.17 -2.73 -2.52
N GLY A 103 25.04 -2.02 -2.48
CA GLY A 103 24.83 -0.84 -1.63
C GLY A 103 25.41 0.46 -2.22
N GLN A 104 26.09 0.37 -3.36
CA GLN A 104 26.62 1.52 -4.13
C GLN A 104 25.94 1.68 -5.49
N ASP A 105 24.91 0.90 -5.74
CA ASP A 105 24.17 0.93 -7.00
C ASP A 105 23.50 2.30 -7.22
N ALA A 106 23.62 2.82 -8.43
CA ALA A 106 23.03 4.11 -8.78
C ALA A 106 21.50 4.05 -8.67
N ALA A 107 20.89 5.08 -8.13
CA ALA A 107 19.44 5.17 -7.97
C ALA A 107 18.69 4.94 -9.29
N ASP A 108 19.25 5.44 -10.41
CA ASP A 108 18.69 5.26 -11.76
C ASP A 108 18.62 3.80 -12.18
N MET A 109 19.64 3.01 -11.82
CA MET A 109 19.66 1.57 -12.11
C MET A 109 18.57 0.84 -11.30
N ILE A 110 18.42 1.16 -10.01
CA ILE A 110 17.38 0.56 -9.16
C ILE A 110 16.00 0.85 -9.75
N VAL A 111 15.74 2.10 -10.16
CA VAL A 111 14.48 2.49 -10.82
C VAL A 111 14.25 1.73 -12.12
N ALA A 112 15.29 1.60 -12.96
CA ALA A 112 15.21 0.83 -14.21
C ALA A 112 14.89 -0.65 -13.95
N MET A 113 15.48 -1.24 -12.91
CA MET A 113 15.26 -2.63 -12.53
C MET A 113 13.85 -2.86 -11.96
N MET A 114 13.32 -1.91 -11.18
CA MET A 114 11.93 -1.98 -10.68
C MET A 114 10.92 -1.96 -11.85
N LYS A 115 11.17 -1.17 -12.90
CA LYS A 115 10.37 -1.20 -14.15
C LYS A 115 10.35 -2.57 -14.82
N LEU A 116 11.40 -3.35 -14.64
CA LEU A 116 11.55 -4.69 -15.21
C LEU A 116 11.03 -5.81 -14.31
N GLY A 117 10.33 -5.49 -13.22
CA GLY A 117 9.68 -6.48 -12.36
C GLY A 117 10.52 -6.92 -11.16
N VAL A 118 11.54 -6.18 -10.80
CA VAL A 118 12.20 -6.32 -9.50
C VAL A 118 11.23 -5.84 -8.42
N ILE A 119 10.95 -6.69 -7.45
CA ILE A 119 9.95 -6.43 -6.40
C ILE A 119 10.56 -6.22 -5.02
N ASP A 120 11.80 -6.67 -4.82
CA ASP A 120 12.56 -6.43 -3.59
C ASP A 120 14.06 -6.41 -3.92
N SER A 121 14.83 -5.70 -3.09
CA SER A 121 16.28 -5.68 -3.18
C SER A 121 16.90 -5.93 -1.80
N ILE A 122 18.03 -6.62 -1.78
CA ILE A 122 18.78 -6.95 -0.58
C ILE A 122 20.22 -6.51 -0.77
N SER A 123 20.71 -5.62 0.09
CA SER A 123 22.14 -5.30 0.09
C SER A 123 22.96 -6.53 0.48
N ARG A 124 24.05 -6.80 -0.26
CA ARG A 124 24.99 -7.88 0.08
C ARG A 124 25.55 -7.73 1.51
N LEU A 125 25.65 -6.50 2.02
CA LEU A 125 26.11 -6.21 3.39
C LEU A 125 25.08 -6.62 4.46
N GLU A 126 23.80 -6.66 4.12
CA GLU A 126 22.69 -7.03 5.01
C GLU A 126 22.18 -8.46 4.74
N LEU A 127 22.87 -9.20 3.87
CA LEU A 127 22.46 -10.52 3.44
C LEU A 127 22.58 -11.53 4.59
N THR A 128 21.46 -12.10 4.98
CA THR A 128 21.39 -13.23 5.92
C THR A 128 20.45 -14.29 5.37
N SER A 129 20.62 -15.55 5.79
CA SER A 129 19.77 -16.66 5.39
C SER A 129 18.29 -16.38 5.68
N LYS A 130 17.99 -15.74 6.81
CA LYS A 130 16.63 -15.33 7.20
C LYS A 130 16.07 -14.24 6.27
N ARG A 131 16.83 -13.18 6.00
CA ARG A 131 16.38 -12.05 5.14
C ARG A 131 16.17 -12.50 3.71
N LEU A 132 17.09 -13.31 3.19
CA LEU A 132 17.01 -13.87 1.84
C LEU A 132 15.76 -14.74 1.69
N TYR A 133 15.55 -15.69 2.62
CA TYR A 133 14.37 -16.56 2.56
C TYR A 133 13.06 -15.76 2.65
N GLN A 134 12.98 -14.78 3.55
CA GLN A 134 11.79 -13.94 3.72
C GLN A 134 11.46 -13.13 2.46
N ALA A 135 12.46 -12.54 1.80
CA ALA A 135 12.26 -11.77 0.58
C ALA A 135 11.69 -12.65 -0.56
N LEU A 136 12.26 -13.84 -0.74
CA LEU A 136 11.81 -14.76 -1.78
C LEU A 136 10.42 -15.35 -1.49
N ASP A 137 10.13 -15.68 -0.22
CA ASP A 137 8.81 -16.17 0.18
C ASP A 137 7.71 -15.11 0.00
N SER A 138 8.01 -13.87 0.36
CA SER A 138 7.13 -12.71 0.12
C SER A 138 6.88 -12.49 -1.36
N ALA A 139 7.92 -12.58 -2.20
CA ALA A 139 7.83 -12.46 -3.64
C ALA A 139 6.90 -13.49 -4.28
N VAL A 140 7.04 -14.75 -3.87
CA VAL A 140 6.20 -15.85 -4.36
C VAL A 140 4.76 -15.71 -3.89
N THR A 141 4.56 -15.28 -2.63
CA THR A 141 3.24 -15.07 -2.05
C THR A 141 2.49 -13.95 -2.77
N GLU A 142 3.14 -12.82 -3.02
CA GLU A 142 2.55 -11.68 -3.73
C GLU A 142 2.19 -12.05 -5.18
N ARG A 143 3.03 -12.81 -5.86
CA ARG A 143 2.71 -13.33 -7.20
C ARG A 143 1.47 -14.20 -7.19
N ARG A 144 1.39 -15.18 -6.26
CA ARG A 144 0.22 -16.07 -6.14
C ARG A 144 -1.05 -15.29 -5.87
N ARG A 145 -0.95 -14.25 -5.04
CA ARG A 145 -2.08 -13.36 -4.75
C ARG A 145 -2.54 -12.62 -6.02
N LYS A 146 -1.64 -12.08 -6.82
CA LYS A 146 -1.95 -11.45 -8.11
C LYS A 146 -2.57 -12.44 -9.10
N GLU A 147 -2.00 -13.63 -9.23
CA GLU A 147 -2.55 -14.70 -10.08
C GLU A 147 -3.96 -15.14 -9.65
N LEU A 148 -4.22 -15.20 -8.34
CA LEU A 148 -5.57 -15.51 -7.79
C LEU A 148 -6.56 -14.38 -8.13
N ILE A 149 -6.14 -13.13 -7.99
CA ILE A 149 -6.96 -11.95 -8.33
C ILE A 149 -7.23 -11.94 -9.83
N GLU A 150 -6.24 -12.17 -10.69
CA GLU A 150 -6.42 -12.23 -12.15
C GLU A 150 -7.29 -13.42 -12.59
N THR A 151 -7.20 -14.55 -11.90
CA THR A 151 -8.04 -15.74 -12.18
C THR A 151 -9.48 -15.48 -11.74
N ASN A 152 -9.68 -14.88 -10.58
CA ASN A 152 -11.01 -14.49 -10.10
C ASN A 152 -11.63 -13.39 -10.96
N LEU A 153 -10.84 -12.44 -11.49
CA LEU A 153 -11.28 -11.43 -12.46
C LEU A 153 -11.72 -12.02 -13.81
N LYS A 154 -11.23 -13.21 -14.17
CA LYS A 154 -11.64 -13.91 -15.40
C LYS A 154 -12.82 -14.86 -15.21
N THR A 155 -13.09 -15.30 -13.97
CA THR A 155 -14.14 -16.28 -13.63
C THR A 155 -15.36 -15.66 -12.97
N ASP A 156 -15.22 -14.52 -12.32
CA ASP A 156 -16.34 -13.80 -11.73
C ASP A 156 -16.56 -12.48 -12.46
N THR A 157 -17.72 -12.38 -13.10
CA THR A 157 -18.45 -11.14 -13.13
C THR A 157 -18.38 -10.57 -11.71
N TYR A 158 -17.76 -9.41 -11.56
CA TYR A 158 -17.69 -8.67 -10.31
C TYR A 158 -19.05 -8.73 -9.61
N GLN A 159 -19.22 -9.65 -8.68
CA GLN A 159 -20.05 -9.35 -7.54
C GLN A 159 -19.22 -8.35 -6.76
N SER A 160 -19.42 -7.06 -7.08
CA SER A 160 -19.09 -5.99 -6.18
C SER A 160 -19.55 -6.48 -4.81
N LEU A 161 -18.62 -6.52 -3.86
CA LEU A 161 -19.03 -6.49 -2.47
C LEU A 161 -19.84 -5.20 -2.34
N ASP A 162 -21.13 -5.35 -2.56
CA ASP A 162 -22.12 -4.29 -2.54
C ASP A 162 -22.30 -3.90 -1.07
N HIS A 163 -21.36 -3.09 -0.58
CA HIS A 163 -21.44 -2.50 0.76
C HIS A 163 -22.51 -1.40 0.85
N THR A 164 -23.28 -1.20 -0.24
CA THR A 164 -24.41 -0.26 -0.28
C THR A 164 -25.74 -0.86 0.16
N ARG A 165 -25.77 -2.16 0.49
CA ARG A 165 -26.91 -2.66 1.23
C ARG A 165 -26.75 -2.24 2.69
N THR A 166 -27.65 -1.44 3.16
CA THR A 166 -28.14 -1.44 4.53
C THR A 166 -28.61 -2.86 4.85
N GLU A 167 -27.68 -3.81 4.91
CA GLU A 167 -27.97 -5.08 5.53
C GLU A 167 -28.30 -4.75 6.97
N ALA A 168 -29.55 -4.98 7.32
CA ALA A 168 -30.00 -4.91 8.69
C ALA A 168 -28.96 -5.69 9.50
N TRP A 169 -28.34 -5.01 10.48
CA TRP A 169 -27.40 -5.63 11.39
C TRP A 169 -28.00 -6.91 11.94
N GLU A 170 -27.57 -8.04 11.46
CA GLU A 170 -27.84 -9.33 12.07
C GLU A 170 -26.65 -9.65 12.99
N PRO A 171 -26.91 -9.87 14.32
CA PRO A 171 -25.89 -10.44 15.18
C PRO A 171 -25.49 -11.75 14.52
N GLN A 172 -24.25 -11.92 14.14
CA GLN A 172 -23.78 -13.26 13.79
C GLN A 172 -23.97 -14.12 15.03
N GLU A 173 -25.00 -14.99 15.00
CA GLU A 173 -25.04 -16.13 15.90
C GLU A 173 -23.70 -16.85 15.73
N ARG A 174 -23.01 -17.05 16.85
CA ARG A 174 -21.69 -17.69 16.88
C ARG A 174 -21.69 -18.89 15.92
N VAL A 175 -20.90 -18.82 14.87
CA VAL A 175 -20.54 -20.03 14.14
C VAL A 175 -19.72 -20.87 15.13
N PRO A 176 -20.19 -22.05 15.55
CA PRO A 176 -19.43 -22.90 16.46
C PRO A 176 -18.17 -23.34 15.73
N GLY A 177 -17.01 -22.77 16.12
CA GLY A 177 -15.71 -23.09 15.51
C GLY A 177 -14.77 -21.90 15.30
N ASP A 178 -15.23 -20.66 15.34
CA ASP A 178 -14.37 -19.49 15.16
C ASP A 178 -13.82 -19.01 16.51
N GLY A 179 -12.85 -19.77 17.04
CA GLY A 179 -12.17 -19.48 18.32
C GLY A 179 -11.28 -18.22 18.29
N ASP A 180 -11.27 -17.47 17.20
CA ASP A 180 -10.30 -16.38 16.95
C ASP A 180 -10.92 -14.98 16.86
N SER A 181 -12.21 -14.82 17.13
CA SER A 181 -12.84 -13.51 17.20
C SER A 181 -12.50 -12.82 18.53
N PRO A 182 -11.89 -11.63 18.52
CA PRO A 182 -11.49 -10.94 19.74
C PRO A 182 -12.73 -10.55 20.55
N ARG A 183 -12.65 -10.69 21.89
CA ARG A 183 -13.67 -10.15 22.79
C ARG A 183 -13.21 -8.76 23.24
N ILE A 184 -14.01 -7.75 22.92
CA ILE A 184 -13.77 -6.38 23.35
C ILE A 184 -14.89 -5.96 24.29
N ARG A 185 -14.56 -5.63 25.53
CA ARG A 185 -15.55 -5.21 26.54
C ARG A 185 -16.29 -3.97 26.09
N GLY A 186 -17.60 -3.95 26.28
CA GLY A 186 -18.47 -2.82 25.94
C GLY A 186 -18.86 -2.75 24.47
N TYR A 187 -18.46 -3.76 23.67
CA TYR A 187 -18.80 -3.84 22.24
C TYR A 187 -19.26 -5.25 21.85
N ARG A 188 -20.38 -5.32 21.14
CA ARG A 188 -20.83 -6.52 20.46
C ARG A 188 -20.29 -6.49 19.02
N LEU A 189 -19.38 -7.43 18.71
CA LEU A 189 -18.84 -7.55 17.37
C LEU A 189 -19.88 -8.15 16.42
N GLY A 190 -19.97 -7.55 15.22
CA GLY A 190 -20.74 -8.05 14.09
C GLY A 190 -19.82 -8.54 12.98
N ALA A 191 -20.16 -8.23 11.73
CA ALA A 191 -19.42 -8.69 10.54
C ALA A 191 -17.99 -8.13 10.48
N LEU A 192 -17.05 -8.96 10.01
CA LEU A 192 -15.74 -8.52 9.57
C LEU A 192 -15.91 -7.78 8.23
N ILE A 193 -15.65 -6.46 8.23
CA ILE A 193 -15.83 -5.59 7.05
C ILE A 193 -14.52 -5.26 6.36
N GLY A 194 -13.38 -5.64 6.94
CA GLY A 194 -12.08 -5.43 6.32
C GLY A 194 -10.96 -6.15 7.07
N GLU A 195 -9.93 -6.56 6.36
CA GLU A 195 -8.72 -7.15 6.94
C GLU A 195 -7.49 -6.60 6.22
N GLY A 196 -6.60 -5.99 6.98
CA GLY A 196 -5.32 -5.47 6.50
C GLY A 196 -4.14 -6.20 7.13
N GLY A 197 -2.92 -5.84 6.73
CA GLY A 197 -1.69 -6.47 7.25
C GLY A 197 -1.45 -6.27 8.74
N THR A 198 -2.08 -5.28 9.37
CA THR A 198 -1.87 -4.97 10.79
C THR A 198 -3.10 -5.15 11.65
N ALA A 199 -4.30 -5.02 11.10
CA ALA A 199 -5.55 -5.01 11.86
C ALA A 199 -6.70 -5.60 11.07
N ARG A 200 -7.68 -6.13 11.80
CA ARG A 200 -9.02 -6.49 11.33
C ARG A 200 -10.00 -5.38 11.66
N VAL A 201 -10.97 -5.15 10.78
CA VAL A 201 -11.98 -4.11 10.91
C VAL A 201 -13.35 -4.76 11.02
N TYR A 202 -14.03 -4.52 12.12
CA TYR A 202 -15.34 -5.11 12.40
C TYR A 202 -16.42 -4.03 12.47
N LEU A 203 -17.58 -4.33 11.95
CA LEU A 203 -18.78 -3.61 12.33
C LEU A 203 -19.16 -4.06 13.75
N ALA A 204 -19.51 -3.13 14.61
CA ALA A 204 -19.85 -3.46 15.99
C ALA A 204 -20.93 -2.52 16.55
N ARG A 205 -21.53 -2.90 17.70
CA ARG A 205 -22.42 -2.04 18.47
C ARG A 205 -21.86 -1.81 19.86
N ARG A 206 -21.83 -0.55 20.28
CA ARG A 206 -21.46 -0.19 21.65
C ARG A 206 -22.60 -0.57 22.60
N GLU A 207 -22.29 -1.33 23.65
CA GLU A 207 -23.31 -1.93 24.55
C GLU A 207 -24.06 -0.89 25.39
N THR A 208 -23.45 0.27 25.65
CA THR A 208 -24.02 1.30 26.52
C THR A 208 -25.20 2.06 25.89
N ASP A 209 -25.24 2.26 24.61
CA ASP A 209 -26.22 3.09 23.89
C ASP A 209 -26.61 2.52 22.51
N ASP A 210 -26.22 1.27 22.23
CA ASP A 210 -26.47 0.55 20.98
C ASP A 210 -25.97 1.30 19.71
N LEU A 211 -25.03 2.24 19.89
CA LEU A 211 -24.44 2.99 18.79
C LEU A 211 -23.65 2.06 17.88
N GLN A 212 -23.93 2.12 16.57
CA GLN A 212 -23.18 1.41 15.56
C GLN A 212 -21.82 2.07 15.35
N VAL A 213 -20.75 1.29 15.43
CA VAL A 213 -19.36 1.74 15.35
C VAL A 213 -18.54 0.81 14.48
N VAL A 214 -17.38 1.27 14.04
CA VAL A 214 -16.34 0.43 13.44
C VAL A 214 -15.27 0.18 14.49
N LEU A 215 -14.91 -1.09 14.69
CA LEU A 215 -13.78 -1.50 15.53
C LEU A 215 -12.62 -1.94 14.66
N LYS A 216 -11.50 -1.20 14.69
CA LYS A 216 -10.22 -1.62 14.11
C LYS A 216 -9.41 -2.29 15.21
N VAL A 217 -9.20 -3.60 15.09
CA VAL A 217 -8.55 -4.43 16.11
C VAL A 217 -7.23 -4.93 15.57
N LEU A 218 -6.14 -4.64 16.27
CA LEU A 218 -4.80 -5.08 15.90
C LEU A 218 -4.73 -6.62 15.89
N HIS A 219 -4.02 -7.21 14.94
CA HIS A 219 -3.84 -8.66 14.89
C HIS A 219 -3.24 -9.18 16.20
N PRO A 220 -3.67 -10.34 16.71
CA PRO A 220 -3.23 -10.88 17.99
C PRO A 220 -1.70 -11.01 18.11
N GLU A 221 -1.03 -11.37 17.01
CA GLU A 221 0.43 -11.49 16.96
C GLU A 221 1.12 -10.12 17.16
N LEU A 222 0.56 -9.06 16.59
CA LEU A 222 1.07 -7.70 16.70
C LEU A 222 0.69 -7.04 18.03
N SER A 223 -0.44 -7.42 18.62
CA SER A 223 -0.88 -6.96 19.94
C SER A 223 0.04 -7.44 21.08
N ARG A 224 0.92 -8.41 20.82
CA ARG A 224 1.94 -8.87 21.78
C ARG A 224 3.26 -8.06 21.74
N ASP A 225 3.48 -7.29 20.67
CA ASP A 225 4.64 -6.39 20.59
C ASP A 225 4.27 -5.01 21.13
N GLY A 226 4.76 -4.72 22.35
CA GLY A 226 4.47 -3.44 23.04
C GLY A 226 4.82 -2.21 22.21
N ARG A 227 5.84 -2.26 21.36
CA ARG A 227 6.24 -1.13 20.48
C ARG A 227 5.23 -0.90 19.36
N ILE A 228 4.63 -1.98 18.82
CA ILE A 228 3.59 -1.87 17.79
C ILE A 228 2.31 -1.33 18.41
N VAL A 229 1.95 -1.82 19.60
CA VAL A 229 0.78 -1.33 20.36
C VAL A 229 0.97 0.15 20.71
N GLU A 230 2.13 0.53 21.26
CA GLU A 230 2.42 1.93 21.60
C GLU A 230 2.29 2.84 20.38
N ARG A 231 2.86 2.45 19.24
CA ARG A 231 2.74 3.22 17.99
C ARG A 231 1.28 3.32 17.54
N PHE A 232 0.53 2.22 17.57
CA PHE A 232 -0.90 2.21 17.25
C PHE A 232 -1.68 3.17 18.14
N MET A 233 -1.44 3.16 19.45
CA MET A 233 -2.09 4.04 20.42
C MET A 233 -1.68 5.51 20.21
N GLN A 234 -0.42 5.79 19.93
CA GLN A 234 0.07 7.16 19.68
C GLN A 234 -0.52 7.77 18.41
N GLU A 235 -0.53 7.03 17.30
CA GLU A 235 -1.07 7.51 16.01
C GLU A 235 -2.52 8.01 16.17
N PHE A 236 -3.35 7.28 16.92
CA PHE A 236 -4.75 7.61 17.06
C PHE A 236 -5.08 8.58 18.20
N SER A 237 -4.27 8.67 19.23
CA SER A 237 -4.46 9.62 20.33
C SER A 237 -4.44 11.08 19.87
N LEU A 238 -3.69 11.37 18.80
CA LEU A 238 -3.59 12.70 18.20
C LEU A 238 -4.88 13.08 17.46
N ILE A 239 -5.44 12.11 16.73
CA ILE A 239 -6.64 12.32 15.92
C ILE A 239 -7.86 12.54 16.80
N GLN A 240 -7.91 11.86 17.94
CA GLN A 240 -8.98 12.05 18.94
C GLN A 240 -9.10 13.51 19.41
N ARG A 241 -8.03 14.29 19.32
CA ARG A 241 -7.99 15.71 19.67
C ARG A 241 -8.54 16.62 18.58
N ILE A 242 -8.66 16.14 17.34
CA ILE A 242 -9.15 16.95 16.22
C ILE A 242 -10.67 17.07 16.30
N ARG A 243 -11.14 18.25 16.65
CA ARG A 243 -12.58 18.56 16.68
C ARG A 243 -12.99 19.18 15.35
N SER A 244 -13.40 18.36 14.40
CA SER A 244 -13.88 18.82 13.09
C SER A 244 -15.03 17.95 12.60
N ALA A 245 -16.04 18.57 12.02
CA ALA A 245 -17.13 17.85 11.35
C ALA A 245 -16.67 17.09 10.11
N TYR A 246 -15.47 17.37 9.60
CA TYR A 246 -14.90 16.76 8.39
C TYR A 246 -13.84 15.70 8.71
N VAL A 247 -13.72 15.28 9.95
CA VAL A 247 -12.80 14.21 10.40
C VAL A 247 -13.59 13.16 11.16
N THR A 248 -13.22 11.89 11.00
CA THR A 248 -13.87 10.78 11.71
C THR A 248 -13.79 10.98 13.21
N ARG A 249 -14.86 10.62 13.93
CA ARG A 249 -14.87 10.60 15.39
C ARG A 249 -14.26 9.31 15.89
N ILE A 250 -13.35 9.42 16.84
CA ILE A 250 -12.84 8.31 17.62
C ILE A 250 -13.59 8.30 18.95
N PHE A 251 -14.25 7.19 19.26
CA PHE A 251 -15.04 7.03 20.47
C PHE A 251 -14.22 6.41 21.60
N ASP A 252 -13.35 5.47 21.25
CA ASP A 252 -12.52 4.74 22.20
C ASP A 252 -11.23 4.27 21.57
N LEU A 253 -10.16 4.24 22.35
CA LEU A 253 -8.84 3.74 21.96
C LEU A 253 -8.26 3.05 23.19
N ASN A 254 -8.17 1.73 23.17
CA ASN A 254 -7.80 0.98 24.36
C ASN A 254 -7.10 -0.36 24.02
N TYR A 255 -6.62 -1.00 25.07
CA TYR A 255 -6.07 -2.34 25.04
C TYR A 255 -6.90 -3.21 25.99
N ASP A 256 -7.62 -4.19 25.46
CA ASP A 256 -8.44 -5.11 26.25
C ASP A 256 -8.24 -6.56 25.80
N SER A 257 -8.23 -7.46 26.76
CA SER A 257 -8.17 -8.92 26.54
C SER A 257 -7.07 -9.38 25.60
N GLY A 258 -5.91 -8.68 25.61
CA GLY A 258 -4.76 -9.00 24.74
C GLY A 258 -4.82 -8.39 23.35
N SER A 259 -5.76 -7.49 23.08
CA SER A 259 -5.94 -6.84 21.80
C SER A 259 -5.99 -5.31 21.93
N ALA A 260 -5.17 -4.61 21.14
CA ALA A 260 -5.31 -3.17 20.98
C ALA A 260 -6.43 -2.90 19.97
N TYR A 261 -7.32 -1.97 20.28
CA TYR A 261 -8.43 -1.63 19.41
C TYR A 261 -8.71 -0.13 19.37
N LEU A 262 -9.36 0.27 18.29
CA LEU A 262 -9.85 1.62 18.04
C LEU A 262 -11.33 1.52 17.66
N ALA A 263 -12.19 2.21 18.42
CA ALA A 263 -13.61 2.38 18.10
C ALA A 263 -13.84 3.73 17.42
N MET A 264 -14.37 3.72 16.21
CA MET A 264 -14.57 4.91 15.40
C MET A 264 -15.98 4.97 14.79
N GLU A 265 -16.31 6.11 14.26
CA GLU A 265 -17.58 6.38 13.59
C GLU A 265 -17.80 5.43 12.42
N TYR A 266 -19.02 4.91 12.29
CA TYR A 266 -19.49 4.16 11.13
C TYR A 266 -20.09 5.09 10.09
N PHE A 267 -19.77 4.86 8.82
CA PHE A 267 -20.23 5.63 7.67
C PHE A 267 -21.08 4.75 6.75
N GLY A 268 -22.40 4.92 6.82
CA GLY A 268 -23.35 4.11 6.04
C GLY A 268 -23.60 4.59 4.61
N ALA A 269 -23.05 5.74 4.21
CA ALA A 269 -23.28 6.34 2.88
C ALA A 269 -22.08 6.17 1.91
N GLY A 270 -21.24 5.15 2.18
CA GLY A 270 -20.15 4.74 1.32
C GLY A 270 -18.94 5.67 1.30
N ASP A 271 -18.01 5.39 0.40
CA ASP A 271 -16.78 6.15 0.20
C ASP A 271 -16.80 6.98 -1.10
N LEU A 272 -15.81 7.85 -1.29
CA LEU A 272 -15.71 8.67 -2.49
C LEU A 272 -15.43 7.86 -3.76
N ARG A 273 -14.79 6.69 -3.66
CA ARG A 273 -14.55 5.83 -4.82
C ARG A 273 -15.87 5.31 -5.39
N GLU A 274 -16.81 4.92 -4.54
CA GLU A 274 -18.13 4.46 -4.93
C GLU A 274 -18.86 5.57 -5.70
N ARG A 275 -18.88 6.78 -5.16
CA ARG A 275 -19.49 7.94 -5.83
C ARG A 275 -18.81 8.34 -7.14
N LEU A 276 -17.50 8.20 -7.24
CA LEU A 276 -16.78 8.41 -8.49
C LEU A 276 -17.20 7.38 -9.56
N ASN A 277 -17.43 6.12 -9.17
CA ASN A 277 -17.90 5.08 -10.07
C ASN A 277 -19.35 5.29 -10.52
N GLU A 278 -20.20 5.85 -9.65
CA GLU A 278 -21.58 6.23 -10.00
C GLU A 278 -21.63 7.42 -10.97
N GLY A 279 -20.56 8.19 -11.03
CA GLY A 279 -20.44 9.40 -11.84
C GLY A 279 -20.82 10.67 -11.04
N LEU A 280 -19.93 11.63 -11.05
CA LEU A 280 -20.13 12.94 -10.42
C LEU A 280 -20.14 14.04 -11.47
N THR A 281 -21.03 15.01 -11.30
CA THR A 281 -20.92 16.26 -12.06
C THR A 281 -19.74 17.10 -11.51
N PRO A 282 -19.09 17.94 -12.32
CA PRO A 282 -18.02 18.82 -11.86
C PRO A 282 -18.43 19.70 -10.65
N VAL A 283 -19.69 20.13 -10.60
CA VAL A 283 -20.21 20.93 -9.48
C VAL A 283 -20.28 20.12 -8.18
N GLN A 284 -20.70 18.87 -8.24
CA GLN A 284 -20.66 17.96 -7.09
C GLN A 284 -19.22 17.69 -6.66
N GLY A 285 -18.34 17.44 -7.62
CA GLY A 285 -16.90 17.25 -7.37
C GLY A 285 -16.26 18.44 -6.66
N LEU A 286 -16.56 19.67 -7.06
CA LEU A 286 -16.03 20.87 -6.42
C LEU A 286 -16.55 21.06 -4.98
N LYS A 287 -17.81 20.71 -4.70
CA LYS A 287 -18.35 20.72 -3.33
C LYS A 287 -17.60 19.73 -2.43
N ILE A 288 -17.34 18.53 -2.93
CA ILE A 288 -16.56 17.49 -2.23
C ILE A 288 -15.13 17.99 -2.00
N PHE A 289 -14.47 18.50 -3.05
CA PHE A 289 -13.13 19.07 -2.96
C PHE A 289 -13.01 20.15 -1.88
N ALA A 290 -13.95 21.07 -1.79
CA ALA A 290 -13.95 22.14 -0.78
C ALA A 290 -14.08 21.58 0.65
N GLN A 291 -14.86 20.52 0.85
CA GLN A 291 -14.98 19.87 2.16
C GLN A 291 -13.69 19.12 2.54
N ILE A 292 -13.01 18.45 1.59
CA ILE A 292 -11.72 17.80 1.82
C ILE A 292 -10.67 18.85 2.19
N ALA A 293 -10.62 19.98 1.48
CA ALA A 293 -9.70 21.08 1.81
C ALA A 293 -9.91 21.62 3.24
N ARG A 294 -11.16 21.73 3.70
CA ARG A 294 -11.49 22.10 5.10
C ARG A 294 -11.04 21.04 6.09
N ALA A 295 -11.26 19.76 5.76
CA ALA A 295 -10.82 18.66 6.59
C ALA A 295 -9.29 18.67 6.78
N LEU A 296 -8.52 18.82 5.68
CA LEU A 296 -7.07 18.95 5.73
C LEU A 296 -6.63 20.16 6.55
N GLY A 297 -7.34 21.29 6.45
CA GLY A 297 -7.06 22.44 7.30
C GLY A 297 -7.11 22.09 8.79
N ALA A 298 -8.16 21.40 9.24
CA ALA A 298 -8.31 20.99 10.64
C ALA A 298 -7.26 19.96 11.08
N ILE A 299 -6.86 19.04 10.18
CA ILE A 299 -5.86 18.03 10.43
C ILE A 299 -4.47 18.69 10.55
N HIS A 300 -4.11 19.57 9.63
CA HIS A 300 -2.83 20.28 9.61
C HIS A 300 -2.69 21.27 10.78
N ASP A 301 -3.77 21.93 11.18
CA ASP A 301 -3.80 22.80 12.35
C ASP A 301 -3.53 22.05 13.67
N ALA A 302 -3.86 20.76 13.72
CA ALA A 302 -3.52 19.87 14.84
C ALA A 302 -2.09 19.32 14.77
N GLY A 303 -1.28 19.75 13.78
CA GLY A 303 0.09 19.28 13.57
C GLY A 303 0.19 17.88 12.98
N VAL A 304 -0.88 17.36 12.37
CA VAL A 304 -0.93 16.02 11.79
C VAL A 304 -0.86 16.10 10.26
N ILE A 305 -0.12 15.18 9.65
CA ILE A 305 -0.07 14.97 8.19
C ILE A 305 -0.73 13.61 7.92
N HIS A 306 -1.69 13.55 6.98
CA HIS A 306 -2.46 12.34 6.70
C HIS A 306 -1.66 11.26 5.97
N ARG A 307 -0.85 11.65 4.96
CA ARG A 307 0.10 10.83 4.17
C ARG A 307 -0.50 9.75 3.27
N ASP A 308 -1.75 9.36 3.45
CA ASP A 308 -2.46 8.36 2.61
C ASP A 308 -3.85 8.87 2.21
N LEU A 309 -3.92 10.12 1.76
CA LEU A 309 -5.17 10.70 1.28
C LEU A 309 -5.55 10.09 -0.08
N LYS A 310 -6.71 9.44 -0.14
CA LYS A 310 -7.25 8.77 -1.32
C LYS A 310 -8.76 8.65 -1.23
N PRO A 311 -9.49 8.39 -2.34
CA PRO A 311 -10.95 8.28 -2.32
C PRO A 311 -11.52 7.29 -1.30
N HIS A 312 -10.84 6.15 -1.04
CA HIS A 312 -11.27 5.19 0.00
C HIS A 312 -11.25 5.76 1.43
N ASN A 313 -10.40 6.75 1.69
CA ASN A 313 -10.25 7.34 3.01
C ASN A 313 -11.14 8.59 3.18
N ILE A 314 -12.08 8.81 2.26
CA ILE A 314 -13.07 9.89 2.28
C ILE A 314 -14.44 9.25 2.32
N MET A 315 -15.02 9.18 3.52
CA MET A 315 -16.28 8.52 3.79
C MET A 315 -17.43 9.52 3.93
N PHE A 316 -18.64 9.08 3.68
CA PHE A 316 -19.81 9.93 3.73
C PHE A 316 -20.76 9.53 4.87
N ARG A 317 -21.21 10.52 5.67
CA ARG A 317 -22.26 10.35 6.67
C ARG A 317 -23.64 10.31 6.02
N ASP A 318 -23.81 11.11 4.99
CA ASP A 318 -25.00 11.23 4.16
C ASP A 318 -24.61 11.74 2.75
N GLN A 319 -25.58 12.16 1.96
CA GLN A 319 -25.33 12.63 0.60
C GLN A 319 -24.45 13.88 0.51
N ASN A 320 -24.35 14.68 1.57
CA ASN A 320 -23.73 16.01 1.54
C ASN A 320 -22.54 16.18 2.50
N HIS A 321 -22.38 15.31 3.49
CA HIS A 321 -21.39 15.46 4.54
C HIS A 321 -20.37 14.32 4.51
N LEU A 322 -19.12 14.67 4.29
CA LEU A 322 -18.01 13.73 4.30
C LEU A 322 -17.15 13.86 5.58
N ALA A 323 -16.33 12.84 5.79
CA ALA A 323 -15.23 12.88 6.74
C ALA A 323 -14.02 12.14 6.20
N ILE A 324 -12.82 12.61 6.54
CA ILE A 324 -11.57 11.89 6.31
C ILE A 324 -11.41 10.85 7.42
N VAL A 325 -11.07 9.62 7.00
CA VAL A 325 -10.87 8.47 7.88
C VAL A 325 -9.47 7.87 7.65
N ASP A 326 -9.10 6.87 8.44
CA ASP A 326 -7.91 6.02 8.30
C ASP A 326 -6.58 6.78 8.26
N PHE A 327 -6.12 7.14 9.43
CA PHE A 327 -4.85 7.81 9.67
C PHE A 327 -3.68 6.83 9.91
N GLY A 328 -3.77 5.59 9.40
CA GLY A 328 -2.73 4.57 9.57
C GLY A 328 -1.36 4.93 8.98
N GLY A 329 -1.31 5.97 8.14
CA GLY A 329 -0.07 6.59 7.63
C GLY A 329 0.30 7.90 8.32
N ALA A 330 -0.57 8.42 9.21
CA ALA A 330 -0.38 9.75 9.79
C ALA A 330 0.80 9.79 10.77
N LYS A 331 1.54 10.92 10.78
CA LYS A 331 2.59 11.22 11.74
C LYS A 331 2.54 12.69 12.13
N LEU A 332 3.14 13.00 13.29
CA LEU A 332 3.41 14.39 13.65
C LEU A 332 4.44 15.03 12.71
N VAL A 333 4.32 16.34 12.50
CA VAL A 333 5.27 17.15 11.71
C VAL A 333 6.70 17.02 12.25
N ASP A 334 6.88 16.86 13.57
CA ASP A 334 8.17 16.80 14.23
C ASP A 334 8.79 15.38 14.29
N ASP A 335 8.07 14.33 13.84
CA ASP A 335 8.59 12.96 13.85
C ASP A 335 9.50 12.70 12.64
N THR A 336 10.71 13.27 12.68
CA THR A 336 11.79 13.07 11.70
C THR A 336 12.49 11.70 11.86
N GLY A 337 12.11 10.93 12.87
CA GLY A 337 12.69 9.64 13.23
C GLY A 337 12.04 8.46 12.55
N GLY A 338 12.48 8.13 11.36
CA GLY A 338 12.20 6.82 10.80
C GLY A 338 11.80 6.85 9.33
N LEU A 339 12.81 6.83 8.47
CA LEU A 339 12.67 6.34 7.11
C LEU A 339 11.82 5.05 7.14
N THR A 340 10.66 5.09 6.50
CA THR A 340 10.09 3.87 5.94
C THR A 340 11.21 3.24 5.14
N LYS A 341 11.67 2.05 5.58
CA LYS A 341 12.77 1.35 4.90
C LYS A 341 12.50 1.38 3.41
N VAL A 342 13.46 1.89 2.66
CA VAL A 342 13.47 1.87 1.21
C VAL A 342 13.06 0.47 0.76
N GLY A 343 11.94 0.34 0.04
CA GLY A 343 11.47 -0.96 -0.50
C GLY A 343 10.04 -1.37 -0.17
N HIS A 344 9.37 -0.81 0.85
CA HIS A 344 7.94 -1.01 1.05
C HIS A 344 7.18 0.26 0.65
N VAL A 345 6.61 0.24 -0.55
CA VAL A 345 5.62 1.25 -0.97
C VAL A 345 4.36 1.02 -0.15
N VAL A 346 4.29 1.69 1.01
CA VAL A 346 3.07 1.72 1.82
C VAL A 346 2.20 2.85 1.26
N GLY A 347 1.11 2.48 0.61
CA GLY A 347 0.13 3.43 0.07
C GLY A 347 -0.35 3.04 -1.34
N THR A 348 -1.40 3.71 -1.79
CA THR A 348 -1.92 3.56 -3.15
C THR A 348 -1.13 4.49 -4.05
N PRO A 349 -0.27 4.00 -4.97
CA PRO A 349 0.67 4.82 -5.72
C PRO A 349 0.02 5.93 -6.57
N ASN A 350 -1.27 5.78 -6.89
CA ASN A 350 -2.05 6.75 -7.67
C ASN A 350 -2.15 8.15 -7.05
N PHE A 351 -1.93 8.30 -5.74
CA PHE A 351 -2.11 9.56 -5.00
C PHE A 351 -0.84 10.03 -4.30
N MET A 352 0.28 9.33 -4.49
CA MET A 352 1.55 9.68 -3.86
C MET A 352 2.12 10.97 -4.41
N SER A 353 2.61 11.81 -3.52
CA SER A 353 3.37 13.00 -3.92
C SER A 353 4.80 12.63 -4.38
N PRO A 354 5.45 13.47 -5.20
CA PRO A 354 6.84 13.26 -5.63
C PRO A 354 7.79 12.98 -4.46
N GLU A 355 7.69 13.74 -3.39
CA GLU A 355 8.51 13.58 -2.19
C GLU A 355 8.22 12.26 -1.45
N GLN A 356 6.99 11.75 -1.48
CA GLN A 356 6.68 10.41 -0.96
C GLN A 356 7.33 9.31 -1.77
N VAL A 357 7.28 9.43 -3.10
CA VAL A 357 7.93 8.47 -4.01
C VAL A 357 9.44 8.46 -3.80
N MET A 358 10.04 9.65 -3.61
CA MET A 358 11.48 9.80 -3.43
C MET A 358 11.96 9.54 -1.99
N GLY A 359 11.03 9.30 -1.04
CA GLY A 359 11.38 9.07 0.36
C GLY A 359 11.90 10.32 1.08
N TYR A 360 11.58 11.52 0.60
CA TYR A 360 11.97 12.77 1.22
C TYR A 360 11.09 13.09 2.45
N PRO A 361 11.54 14.03 3.32
CA PRO A 361 10.71 14.51 4.43
C PRO A 361 9.37 15.03 3.93
N LEU A 362 8.30 14.64 4.61
CA LEU A 362 6.92 14.97 4.24
C LEU A 362 6.39 16.09 5.14
N ASP A 363 5.62 16.99 4.54
CA ASP A 363 4.84 18.00 5.25
C ASP A 363 3.39 18.07 4.74
N ALA A 364 2.63 19.06 5.22
CA ALA A 364 1.23 19.25 4.85
C ALA A 364 0.99 19.39 3.33
N ARG A 365 2.01 19.83 2.57
CA ARG A 365 1.93 20.01 1.12
C ARG A 365 1.89 18.70 0.34
N SER A 366 2.29 17.58 0.97
CA SER A 366 2.12 16.24 0.40
C SER A 366 0.64 15.85 0.33
N ASP A 367 -0.15 16.17 1.36
CA ASP A 367 -1.61 15.94 1.34
C ASP A 367 -2.31 16.86 0.32
N LEU A 368 -1.80 18.09 0.12
CA LEU A 368 -2.34 19.01 -0.91
C LEU A 368 -2.07 18.51 -2.33
N TYR A 369 -0.93 17.86 -2.57
CA TYR A 369 -0.68 17.17 -3.83
C TYR A 369 -1.70 16.04 -4.07
N ALA A 370 -1.90 15.17 -3.09
CA ALA A 370 -2.89 14.09 -3.16
C ALA A 370 -4.31 14.64 -3.39
N LEU A 371 -4.66 15.77 -2.75
CA LEU A 371 -5.92 16.48 -3.00
C LEU A 371 -6.01 16.99 -4.44
N GLY A 372 -4.91 17.45 -5.04
CA GLY A 372 -4.85 17.83 -6.45
C GLY A 372 -5.11 16.66 -7.40
N VAL A 373 -4.56 15.49 -7.08
CA VAL A 373 -4.84 14.25 -7.83
C VAL A 373 -6.32 13.87 -7.72
N ILE A 374 -6.90 14.00 -6.53
CA ILE A 374 -8.34 13.78 -6.31
C ILE A 374 -9.17 14.82 -7.06
N LEU A 375 -8.76 16.10 -7.10
CA LEU A 375 -9.45 17.13 -7.90
C LEU A 375 -9.55 16.75 -9.37
N HIS A 376 -8.44 16.30 -9.96
CA HIS A 376 -8.46 15.83 -11.35
C HIS A 376 -9.48 14.71 -11.55
N GLN A 377 -9.53 13.74 -10.63
CA GLN A 377 -10.46 12.63 -10.70
C GLN A 377 -11.92 13.08 -10.49
N LEU A 378 -12.17 14.02 -9.59
CA LEU A 378 -13.51 14.62 -9.37
C LEU A 378 -14.02 15.37 -10.59
N LEU A 379 -13.14 16.03 -11.33
CA LEU A 379 -13.50 16.82 -12.50
C LEU A 379 -13.67 15.98 -13.76
N THR A 380 -12.83 14.94 -13.93
CA THR A 380 -12.73 14.21 -15.20
C THR A 380 -13.23 12.76 -15.12
N GLY A 381 -13.47 12.23 -13.92
CA GLY A 381 -13.74 10.80 -13.68
C GLY A 381 -12.53 9.89 -13.90
N ARG A 382 -11.32 10.44 -14.17
CA ARG A 382 -10.12 9.67 -14.50
C ARG A 382 -9.00 9.99 -13.52
N THR A 383 -8.14 9.00 -13.26
CA THR A 383 -6.90 9.22 -12.49
C THR A 383 -6.00 10.24 -13.18
N LEU A 384 -5.20 10.99 -12.40
CA LEU A 384 -4.29 12.02 -12.94
C LEU A 384 -3.32 11.42 -13.96
N TYR A 385 -2.75 10.27 -13.63
CA TYR A 385 -1.85 9.52 -14.52
C TYR A 385 -2.38 8.11 -14.73
N GLN A 386 -2.11 7.58 -15.94
CA GLN A 386 -2.34 6.19 -16.29
C GLN A 386 -1.00 5.59 -16.70
N ALA A 387 -0.67 4.43 -16.15
CA ALA A 387 0.60 3.77 -16.38
C ALA A 387 0.40 2.25 -16.48
N VAL A 388 1.28 1.59 -17.18
CA VAL A 388 1.23 0.13 -17.37
C VAL A 388 1.64 -0.60 -16.08
N ASN A 389 2.46 0.05 -15.26
CA ASN A 389 2.95 -0.52 -14.00
C ASN A 389 3.18 0.57 -12.92
N THR A 390 3.40 0.11 -11.69
CA THR A 390 3.60 0.98 -10.52
C THR A 390 4.84 1.89 -10.65
N ALA A 391 5.92 1.39 -11.24
CA ALA A 391 7.17 2.16 -11.36
C ALA A 391 6.99 3.35 -12.34
N GLU A 392 6.37 3.09 -13.49
CA GLU A 392 6.02 4.15 -14.45
C GLU A 392 5.08 5.18 -13.83
N LEU A 393 4.10 4.71 -13.05
CA LEU A 393 3.18 5.61 -12.35
C LEU A 393 3.91 6.53 -11.36
N MET A 394 4.85 5.97 -10.59
CA MET A 394 5.68 6.73 -9.67
C MET A 394 6.54 7.75 -10.41
N GLU A 395 7.14 7.37 -11.54
CA GLU A 395 7.91 8.29 -12.39
C GLU A 395 7.04 9.46 -12.89
N LEU A 396 5.81 9.17 -13.32
CA LEU A 396 4.87 10.23 -13.74
C LEU A 396 4.54 11.17 -12.59
N HIS A 397 4.42 10.68 -11.36
CA HIS A 397 4.25 11.54 -10.19
C HIS A 397 5.50 12.41 -9.94
N VAL A 398 6.70 11.89 -10.13
CA VAL A 398 7.95 12.64 -9.89
C VAL A 398 8.22 13.67 -11.00
N SER A 399 8.13 13.28 -12.27
CA SER A 399 8.63 14.07 -13.39
C SER A 399 7.67 14.21 -14.57
N GLY A 400 6.56 13.46 -14.58
CA GLY A 400 5.60 13.48 -15.68
C GLY A 400 4.93 14.87 -15.86
N PRO A 401 4.56 15.24 -17.09
CA PRO A 401 3.85 16.48 -17.34
C PRO A 401 2.48 16.48 -16.67
N ILE A 402 2.03 17.63 -16.19
CA ILE A 402 0.69 17.78 -15.63
C ILE A 402 -0.32 17.68 -16.77
N PRO A 403 -1.30 16.78 -16.72
CA PRO A 403 -2.29 16.63 -17.77
C PRO A 403 -3.11 17.89 -18.00
N ARG A 404 -3.44 18.16 -19.25
CA ARG A 404 -4.34 19.23 -19.62
C ARG A 404 -5.79 18.80 -19.41
N LEU A 405 -6.56 19.61 -18.69
CA LEU A 405 -7.98 19.41 -18.53
C LEU A 405 -8.72 19.66 -19.87
N PRO A 406 -9.87 19.02 -20.09
CA PRO A 406 -10.77 19.33 -21.19
C PRO A 406 -11.09 20.84 -21.25
N ASP A 407 -11.37 21.36 -22.43
CA ASP A 407 -11.58 22.79 -22.66
C ASP A 407 -12.70 23.38 -21.79
N GLU A 408 -13.75 22.60 -21.51
CA GLU A 408 -14.87 22.99 -20.65
C GLU A 408 -14.47 23.14 -19.17
N LEU A 409 -13.35 22.50 -18.77
CA LEU A 409 -12.79 22.52 -17.43
C LEU A 409 -11.51 23.36 -17.33
N SER A 410 -11.10 24.02 -18.42
CA SER A 410 -9.85 24.77 -18.52
C SER A 410 -9.71 25.87 -17.45
N GLY A 411 -10.81 26.42 -16.94
CA GLY A 411 -10.82 27.38 -15.83
C GLY A 411 -10.19 26.83 -14.53
N PHE A 412 -10.16 25.51 -14.37
CA PHE A 412 -9.57 24.85 -13.19
C PHE A 412 -8.11 24.45 -13.40
N GLN A 413 -7.54 24.62 -14.60
CA GLN A 413 -6.18 24.21 -14.91
C GLN A 413 -5.14 24.86 -14.00
N LYS A 414 -5.29 26.15 -13.71
CA LYS A 414 -4.38 26.89 -12.84
C LYS A 414 -4.39 26.35 -11.40
N LEU A 415 -5.58 26.02 -10.87
CA LEU A 415 -5.75 25.40 -9.58
C LEU A 415 -5.08 24.02 -9.54
N LEU A 416 -5.35 23.18 -10.54
CA LEU A 416 -4.74 21.85 -10.67
C LEU A 416 -3.22 21.94 -10.73
N ASN A 417 -2.67 22.80 -11.61
CA ASN A 417 -1.23 22.97 -11.78
C ASN A 417 -0.54 23.35 -10.46
N LYS A 418 -1.17 24.25 -9.68
CA LYS A 418 -0.60 24.67 -8.39
C LYS A 418 -0.67 23.56 -7.32
N LEU A 419 -1.72 22.74 -7.33
CA LEU A 419 -1.84 21.63 -6.39
C LEU A 419 -0.85 20.50 -6.68
N VAL A 420 -0.72 20.09 -7.96
CA VAL A 420 0.12 18.96 -8.36
C VAL A 420 1.49 19.38 -8.90
N ALA A 421 1.96 20.58 -8.56
CA ALA A 421 3.32 21.02 -8.84
C ALA A 421 4.33 20.02 -8.23
N LYS A 422 5.41 19.73 -8.98
CA LYS A 422 6.38 18.73 -8.55
C LYS A 422 7.17 19.19 -7.34
N ASP A 423 7.64 20.44 -7.35
CA ASP A 423 8.26 21.05 -6.19
C ASP A 423 7.18 21.48 -5.17
N PRO A 424 7.26 21.03 -3.90
CA PRO A 424 6.36 21.50 -2.85
C PRO A 424 6.34 23.03 -2.66
N ALA A 425 7.43 23.73 -3.00
CA ALA A 425 7.50 25.19 -2.90
C ALA A 425 6.56 25.91 -3.87
N ASP A 426 6.24 25.29 -5.02
CA ASP A 426 5.35 25.85 -6.04
C ASP A 426 3.86 25.57 -5.76
N ARG A 427 3.55 24.77 -4.72
CA ARG A 427 2.18 24.44 -4.31
C ARG A 427 1.58 25.52 -3.42
N PHE A 428 0.31 25.34 -3.04
CA PHE A 428 -0.25 26.04 -1.88
C PHE A 428 0.55 25.66 -0.64
N GLN A 429 0.90 26.65 0.19
CA GLN A 429 1.73 26.40 1.38
C GLN A 429 0.91 25.94 2.58
N SER A 430 -0.42 26.03 2.51
CA SER A 430 -1.32 25.48 3.52
C SER A 430 -2.71 25.19 2.93
N ALA A 431 -3.47 24.32 3.60
CA ALA A 431 -4.88 24.09 3.28
C ALA A 431 -5.74 25.35 3.48
N ARG A 432 -5.34 26.26 4.39
CA ARG A 432 -5.99 27.56 4.57
C ARG A 432 -5.81 28.48 3.39
N GLU A 433 -4.58 28.55 2.83
CA GLU A 433 -4.29 29.31 1.60
C GLU A 433 -5.13 28.77 0.42
N LEU A 434 -5.16 27.45 0.25
CA LEU A 434 -6.00 26.80 -0.75
C LEU A 434 -7.48 27.16 -0.57
N TYR A 435 -7.98 27.04 0.66
CA TYR A 435 -9.38 27.33 0.94
C TYR A 435 -9.72 28.79 0.66
N ALA A 436 -8.86 29.73 1.05
CA ALA A 436 -9.03 31.15 0.71
C ALA A 436 -9.04 31.37 -0.81
N TYR A 437 -8.21 30.66 -1.58
CA TYR A 437 -8.16 30.76 -3.03
C TYR A 437 -9.45 30.28 -3.72
N ILE A 438 -10.10 29.23 -3.21
CA ILE A 438 -11.33 28.66 -3.81
C ILE A 438 -12.62 29.32 -3.31
N ALA A 439 -12.56 30.11 -2.24
CA ALA A 439 -13.71 30.79 -1.67
C ALA A 439 -14.06 32.12 -2.38
N TYR A 440 -13.17 32.56 -3.26
CA TYR A 440 -13.36 33.73 -4.14
C TYR A 440 -13.68 33.27 -5.57
#